data_badbafd422d61f08a78dfdc86e7e9381
#
_entry.id   badbafd422d61f08a78dfdc86e7e9381
#
_cell.length_a   1.000
_cell.length_b   1.000
_cell.length_c   1.000
_cell.angle_alpha   90.00
_cell.angle_beta   90.00
_cell.angle_gamma   90.00
#
_symmetry.space_group_name_H-M   'P 1'
#
loop_
_entity.id
_entity.type
_entity.pdbx_description
1 polymer ?
#
loop_
_entity_poly.entity_id
_entity_poly.type
_entity_poly.pdbx_seq_one_letter_code
_entity_poly.pdbx_strand_id
1 'polypeptide(L)'
;MKLIKKIKAPSFKLKSTNDKVVYLKSIKSSYIVLYFYPKDDTPGCTIETNDFNKLLKKFKKLDCKVYGISKDDIKSHKKFKTKYKINFDLLAD
;
A
#
# COMPACT_ATOMS: atom_id res chain seq x y z
N MET A 1 -1.07 -6.79 9.28
CA MET A 1 -0.08 -5.76 8.90
C MET A 1 1.33 -6.25 9.17
N LYS A 2 2.27 -5.91 8.30
CA LYS A 2 3.70 -6.16 8.52
C LYS A 2 4.50 -4.89 8.29
N LEU A 3 5.33 -4.52 9.26
CA LEU A 3 6.38 -3.54 9.08
C LEU A 3 7.65 -4.30 8.70
N ILE A 4 8.16 -4.07 7.49
CA ILE A 4 9.29 -4.82 6.95
C ILE A 4 10.48 -3.90 6.74
N LYS A 5 11.62 -4.28 7.29
CA LYS A 5 12.88 -3.62 7.00
C LYS A 5 13.31 -4.02 5.58
N LYS A 6 13.54 -3.04 4.74
CA LYS A 6 13.68 -3.19 3.29
C LYS A 6 14.71 -4.26 2.86
N ILE A 7 15.85 -4.33 3.55
CA ILE A 7 16.93 -5.27 3.22
C ILE A 7 16.60 -6.73 3.54
N LYS A 8 15.59 -6.96 4.38
CA LYS A 8 15.16 -8.30 4.82
C LYS A 8 13.87 -8.77 4.16
N ALA A 9 13.23 -7.93 3.37
CA ALA A 9 11.97 -8.25 2.72
C ALA A 9 12.20 -9.07 1.44
N PRO A 10 11.29 -10.00 1.10
CA PRO A 10 11.34 -10.69 -0.20
C PRO A 10 11.21 -9.69 -1.34
N SER A 11 11.86 -9.94 -2.46
CA SER A 11 11.68 -9.13 -3.65
C SER A 11 10.27 -9.32 -4.21
N PHE A 12 9.67 -8.21 -4.67
CA PHE A 12 8.40 -8.29 -5.41
C PHE A 12 8.40 -7.26 -6.54
N LYS A 13 7.46 -7.46 -7.46
CA LYS A 13 7.24 -6.62 -8.62
C LYS A 13 5.75 -6.60 -8.88
N LEU A 14 5.05 -5.51 -8.53
CA LEU A 14 3.61 -5.43 -8.61
C LEU A 14 3.17 -4.11 -9.26
N LYS A 15 2.06 -4.17 -9.99
CA LYS A 15 1.45 -2.96 -10.58
C LYS A 15 0.85 -2.10 -9.47
N SER A 16 1.00 -0.78 -9.62
CA SER A 16 0.54 0.20 -8.66
C SER A 16 -0.54 1.11 -9.25
N THR A 17 -1.33 1.72 -8.37
CA THR A 17 -2.34 2.72 -8.75
C THR A 17 -1.75 3.98 -9.38
N ASN A 18 -0.44 4.20 -9.29
CA ASN A 18 0.22 5.29 -10.01
C ASN A 18 0.59 4.93 -11.46
N ASP A 19 0.07 3.82 -11.97
CA ASP A 19 0.33 3.29 -13.32
C ASP A 19 1.76 2.81 -13.56
N LYS A 20 2.55 2.67 -12.51
CA LYS A 20 3.91 2.14 -12.57
C LYS A 20 3.99 0.78 -11.92
N VAL A 21 5.04 0.05 -12.24
CA VAL A 21 5.37 -1.20 -11.56
C VAL A 21 6.26 -0.86 -10.36
N VAL A 22 5.88 -1.35 -9.19
CA VAL A 22 6.66 -1.14 -7.97
C VAL A 22 7.54 -2.35 -7.72
N TYR A 23 8.84 -2.09 -7.59
CA TYR A 23 9.84 -3.08 -7.18
C TYR A 23 10.25 -2.78 -5.76
N LEU A 24 10.35 -3.78 -4.92
CA LEU A 24 10.79 -3.58 -3.54
C LEU A 24 12.12 -2.82 -3.48
N LYS A 25 13.08 -3.20 -4.34
CA LYS A 25 14.41 -2.59 -4.36
C LYS A 25 14.43 -1.13 -4.79
N SER A 26 13.39 -0.67 -5.51
CA SER A 26 13.31 0.72 -5.96
C SER A 26 12.64 1.66 -4.96
N ILE A 27 12.07 1.13 -3.89
CA ILE A 27 11.45 1.94 -2.86
C ILE A 27 12.54 2.59 -1.99
N LYS A 28 12.57 3.92 -2.00
CA LYS A 28 13.61 4.69 -1.30
C LYS A 28 13.14 5.14 0.08
N SER A 29 12.96 4.20 0.98
CA SER A 29 12.65 4.48 2.37
C SER A 29 13.33 3.46 3.25
N SER A 30 13.57 3.81 4.53
CA SER A 30 14.20 2.88 5.47
C SER A 30 13.28 1.74 5.86
N TYR A 31 11.96 2.02 5.91
CA TYR A 31 10.96 1.04 6.29
C TYR A 31 9.79 1.07 5.32
N ILE A 32 9.12 -0.07 5.18
CA ILE A 32 7.94 -0.23 4.34
C ILE A 32 6.87 -0.95 5.15
N VAL A 33 5.67 -0.39 5.16
CA VAL A 33 4.49 -1.09 5.68
C VAL A 33 3.79 -1.71 4.49
N LEU A 34 3.68 -3.03 4.49
CA LEU A 34 2.88 -3.78 3.52
C LEU A 34 1.72 -4.40 4.29
N TYR A 35 0.50 -4.03 3.94
CA TYR A 35 -0.64 -4.72 4.52
C TYR A 35 -1.43 -5.42 3.41
N PHE A 36 -1.73 -6.68 3.66
CA PHE A 36 -2.47 -7.52 2.73
C PHE A 36 -3.92 -7.56 3.16
N TYR A 37 -4.81 -7.40 2.20
CA TYR A 37 -6.25 -7.45 2.49
C TYR A 37 -6.97 -8.24 1.39
N PRO A 38 -8.10 -8.88 1.71
CA PRO A 38 -8.73 -9.81 0.76
C PRO A 38 -9.43 -9.13 -0.42
N LYS A 39 -10.04 -7.95 -0.21
CA LYS A 39 -10.83 -7.33 -1.27
C LYS A 39 -11.05 -5.84 -1.02
N ASP A 40 -10.95 -5.03 -2.09
CA ASP A 40 -11.25 -3.60 -2.05
C ASP A 40 -12.70 -3.34 -1.61
N ASP A 41 -12.88 -2.22 -0.90
CA ASP A 41 -14.18 -1.67 -0.52
C ASP A 41 -15.06 -2.62 0.32
N THR A 42 -14.44 -3.54 1.05
CA THR A 42 -15.14 -4.29 2.10
C THR A 42 -15.04 -3.55 3.43
N PRO A 43 -15.99 -3.73 4.37
CA PRO A 43 -16.02 -2.92 5.60
C PRO A 43 -14.72 -2.97 6.42
N GLY A 44 -14.18 -4.15 6.66
CA GLY A 44 -12.94 -4.31 7.44
C GLY A 44 -11.72 -3.72 6.75
N CYS A 45 -11.58 -3.98 5.44
CA CYS A 45 -10.46 -3.46 4.65
C CYS A 45 -10.53 -1.95 4.51
N THR A 46 -11.73 -1.39 4.37
CA THR A 46 -11.92 0.06 4.29
C THR A 46 -11.49 0.76 5.57
N ILE A 47 -11.87 0.21 6.73
CA ILE A 47 -11.47 0.76 8.04
C ILE A 47 -9.96 0.74 8.18
N GLU A 48 -9.31 -0.39 7.89
CA GLU A 48 -7.86 -0.54 7.99
C GLU A 48 -7.13 0.44 7.06
N THR A 49 -7.58 0.54 5.81
CA THR A 49 -6.99 1.45 4.83
C THR A 49 -7.13 2.91 5.26
N ASN A 50 -8.28 3.30 5.77
CA ASN A 50 -8.50 4.65 6.27
C ASN A 50 -7.62 4.97 7.48
N ASP A 51 -7.41 4.01 8.37
CA ASP A 51 -6.53 4.19 9.53
C ASP A 51 -5.09 4.44 9.09
N PHE A 52 -4.57 3.66 8.15
CA PHE A 52 -3.24 3.90 7.58
C PHE A 52 -3.16 5.27 6.92
N ASN A 53 -4.20 5.66 6.19
CA ASN A 53 -4.23 6.95 5.51
C ASN A 53 -4.16 8.12 6.51
N LYS A 54 -4.87 8.03 7.61
CA LYS A 54 -4.83 9.04 8.69
C LYS A 54 -3.45 9.15 9.32
N LEU A 55 -2.73 8.04 9.42
CA LEU A 55 -1.41 7.97 10.05
C LEU A 55 -0.26 8.21 9.07
N LEU A 56 -0.57 8.47 7.80
CA LEU A 56 0.44 8.54 6.74
C LEU A 56 1.54 9.57 7.01
N LYS A 57 1.19 10.74 7.56
CA LYS A 57 2.17 11.77 7.90
C LYS A 57 3.16 11.28 8.96
N LYS A 58 2.69 10.50 9.92
CA LYS A 58 3.54 9.91 10.96
C LYS A 58 4.50 8.89 10.38
N PHE A 59 4.02 8.04 9.47
CA PHE A 59 4.88 7.09 8.77
C PHE A 59 5.95 7.79 7.94
N LYS A 60 5.60 8.88 7.25
CA LYS A 60 6.57 9.66 6.47
C LYS A 60 7.69 10.23 7.34
N LYS A 61 7.36 10.71 8.54
CA LYS A 61 8.37 11.21 9.49
C LYS A 61 9.34 10.13 9.95
N LEU A 62 8.91 8.87 9.95
CA LEU A 62 9.75 7.72 10.28
C LEU A 62 10.48 7.13 9.08
N ASP A 63 10.48 7.82 7.96
CA ASP A 63 11.01 7.33 6.67
C ASP A 63 10.40 5.98 6.31
N CYS A 64 9.08 5.91 6.40
CA CYS A 64 8.32 4.69 6.15
C CYS A 64 7.27 4.93 5.07
N LYS A 65 7.25 4.08 4.04
CA LYS A 65 6.22 4.09 3.00
C LYS A 65 5.19 3.01 3.26
N VAL A 66 3.95 3.28 2.86
CA VAL A 66 2.81 2.38 3.07
C VAL A 66 2.26 1.92 1.72
N TYR A 67 2.03 0.63 1.58
CA TYR A 67 1.36 0.04 0.42
C TYR A 67 0.32 -0.98 0.88
N GLY A 68 -0.89 -0.87 0.32
CA GLY A 68 -1.89 -1.92 0.47
C GLY A 68 -1.79 -2.89 -0.70
N ILE A 69 -1.96 -4.17 -0.46
CA ILE A 69 -1.83 -5.21 -1.47
C ILE A 69 -3.04 -6.13 -1.42
N SER A 70 -3.68 -6.33 -2.57
CA SER A 70 -4.72 -7.36 -2.70
C SER A 70 -4.69 -7.95 -4.11
N LYS A 71 -5.51 -8.97 -4.34
CA LYS A 71 -5.66 -9.61 -5.65
C LYS A 71 -6.60 -8.86 -6.59
N ASP A 72 -7.21 -7.77 -6.14
CA ASP A 72 -8.03 -6.92 -7.00
C ASP A 72 -7.19 -6.31 -8.12
N ASP A 73 -7.83 -6.00 -9.25
CA ASP A 73 -7.13 -5.38 -10.37
C ASP A 73 -6.90 -3.88 -10.14
N ILE A 74 -6.09 -3.27 -11.00
CA ILE A 74 -5.74 -1.85 -10.89
C ILE A 74 -6.97 -0.96 -11.02
N LYS A 75 -7.92 -1.32 -11.86
CA LYS A 75 -9.16 -0.55 -12.03
C LYS A 75 -9.96 -0.50 -10.72
N SER A 76 -10.09 -1.63 -10.03
CA SER A 76 -10.72 -1.71 -8.71
C SER A 76 -9.96 -0.88 -7.67
N HIS A 77 -8.64 -1.01 -7.63
CA HIS A 77 -7.78 -0.24 -6.72
C HIS A 77 -7.92 1.27 -6.93
N LYS A 78 -7.97 1.72 -8.18
CA LYS A 78 -8.13 3.15 -8.49
C LYS A 78 -9.48 3.67 -8.01
N LYS A 79 -10.55 2.91 -8.17
CA LYS A 79 -11.87 3.27 -7.66
C LYS A 79 -11.87 3.39 -6.14
N PHE A 80 -11.28 2.40 -5.48
CA PHE A 80 -11.19 2.36 -4.02
C PHE A 80 -10.38 3.56 -3.49
N LYS A 81 -9.22 3.81 -4.10
CA LYS A 81 -8.36 4.93 -3.74
C LYS A 81 -9.08 6.28 -3.89
N THR A 82 -9.79 6.48 -5.00
CA THR A 82 -10.53 7.71 -5.26
C THR A 82 -11.70 7.89 -4.31
N LYS A 83 -12.48 6.82 -4.08
CA LYS A 83 -13.67 6.85 -3.24
C LYS A 83 -13.37 7.30 -1.81
N TYR A 84 -12.27 6.83 -1.24
CA TYR A 84 -11.90 7.13 0.15
C TYR A 84 -10.74 8.11 0.28
N LYS A 85 -10.31 8.74 -0.81
CA LYS A 85 -9.22 9.73 -0.82
C LYS A 85 -7.94 9.20 -0.18
N ILE A 86 -7.55 8.00 -0.58
CA ILE A 86 -6.35 7.33 -0.07
C ILE A 86 -5.09 7.99 -0.66
N ASN A 87 -4.16 8.41 0.17
CA ASN A 87 -2.96 9.15 -0.23
C ASN A 87 -1.70 8.30 -0.40
N PHE A 88 -1.84 6.99 -0.40
CA PHE A 88 -0.75 6.07 -0.74
C PHE A 88 -1.22 5.12 -1.82
N ASP A 89 -0.27 4.43 -2.46
CA ASP A 89 -0.61 3.56 -3.57
C ASP A 89 -1.02 2.17 -3.12
N LEU A 90 -1.92 1.57 -3.91
CA LEU A 90 -2.36 0.19 -3.75
C LEU A 90 -1.71 -0.64 -4.85
N LEU A 91 -1.29 -1.85 -4.51
CA LEU A 91 -0.60 -2.76 -5.41
C LEU A 91 -1.50 -3.94 -5.76
N ALA A 92 -1.51 -4.31 -7.02
CA ALA A 92 -2.25 -5.47 -7.53
C ALA A 92 -1.33 -6.69 -7.58
N ASP A 93 -1.71 -7.70 -6.81
CA ASP A 93 -0.98 -8.97 -6.77
C ASP A 93 -1.47 -9.93 -7.85
#